data_68ad0219209a370e063cdf6d5bf41e17
#
_entry.id   68ad0219209a370e063cdf6d5bf41e17
#
_cell.length_a   1.000
_cell.length_b   1.000
_cell.length_c   1.000
_cell.angle_alpha   90.00
_cell.angle_beta   90.00
_cell.angle_gamma   90.00
#
_symmetry.space_group_name_H-M   'P 1'
#
loop_
_entity.id
_entity.type
_entity.pdbx_description
1 polymer ?
#
loop_
_entity_poly.entity_id
_entity_poly.type
_entity_poly.pdbx_seq_one_letter_code
_entity_poly.pdbx_strand_id
1 'polypeptide(L)'
;MTREDGRNPDQLRPISIEPGFITSATGSVLIAAGNTRVICTAMVEEQVPGWRRGSGKGWVTAEYGMLPGSTDTRKQRDASRGKVDGRSTEIQRLIGRSLRSVVDLSKLGERSVWVDCDVIQADGGTRCASITGGYVALDRKSTRLNSSHANISYAVFCLKK
;
A
#
# COMPACT_ATOMS: atom_id res chain seq x y z
N MET A 1 -20.41 22.50 -14.11
CA MET A 1 -18.96 22.76 -14.14
C MET A 1 -18.25 21.48 -14.56
N THR A 2 -17.61 21.47 -15.69
CA THR A 2 -16.70 20.39 -16.12
C THR A 2 -15.35 20.55 -15.40
N ARG A 3 -14.70 19.44 -15.04
CA ARG A 3 -13.36 19.48 -14.47
C ARG A 3 -12.32 19.81 -15.57
N GLU A 4 -11.12 20.21 -15.18
CA GLU A 4 -10.04 20.59 -16.15
C GLU A 4 -9.71 19.48 -17.15
N ASP A 5 -9.89 18.22 -16.81
CA ASP A 5 -9.70 17.05 -17.67
C ASP A 5 -10.96 16.66 -18.48
N GLY A 6 -11.97 17.51 -18.51
CA GLY A 6 -13.21 17.33 -19.29
C GLY A 6 -14.23 16.35 -18.68
N ARG A 7 -13.95 15.73 -17.52
CA ARG A 7 -14.89 14.82 -16.85
C ARG A 7 -16.04 15.56 -16.18
N ASN A 8 -17.17 14.88 -16.10
CA ASN A 8 -18.29 15.33 -15.26
C ASN A 8 -17.94 15.21 -13.76
N PRO A 9 -18.59 15.97 -12.86
CA PRO A 9 -18.35 15.92 -11.43
C PRO A 9 -18.53 14.55 -10.79
N ASP A 10 -19.45 13.73 -11.31
CA ASP A 10 -19.78 12.36 -10.89
C ASP A 10 -18.93 11.27 -11.57
N GLN A 11 -18.11 11.63 -12.54
CA GLN A 11 -17.28 10.69 -13.28
C GLN A 11 -15.92 10.46 -12.59
N LEU A 12 -15.61 9.17 -12.32
CA LEU A 12 -14.30 8.77 -11.82
C LEU A 12 -13.23 8.92 -12.92
N ARG A 13 -11.98 9.11 -12.49
CA ARG A 13 -10.82 8.95 -13.39
C ARG A 13 -10.75 7.50 -13.86
N PRO A 14 -10.27 7.24 -15.09
CA PRO A 14 -9.94 5.88 -15.50
C PRO A 14 -8.98 5.24 -14.50
N ILE A 15 -9.31 4.05 -14.02
CA ILE A 15 -8.48 3.32 -13.06
C ILE A 15 -7.98 2.06 -13.74
N SER A 16 -6.67 1.81 -13.65
CA SER A 16 -6.05 0.53 -14.00
C SER A 16 -5.27 -0.02 -12.81
N ILE A 17 -5.29 -1.33 -12.66
CA ILE A 17 -4.59 -2.06 -11.61
C ILE A 17 -3.85 -3.22 -12.27
N GLU A 18 -2.52 -3.19 -12.22
CA GLU A 18 -1.63 -4.20 -12.78
C GLU A 18 -0.95 -4.97 -11.64
N PRO A 19 -1.42 -6.17 -11.30
CA PRO A 19 -0.82 -6.96 -10.23
C PRO A 19 0.43 -7.69 -10.72
N GLY A 20 1.38 -7.94 -9.79
CA GLY A 20 2.61 -8.68 -10.09
C GLY A 20 3.65 -7.84 -10.82
N PHE A 21 3.58 -6.54 -10.71
CA PHE A 21 4.49 -5.60 -11.37
C PHE A 21 5.95 -5.78 -10.92
N ILE A 22 6.18 -6.06 -9.64
CA ILE A 22 7.50 -6.38 -9.10
C ILE A 22 7.53 -7.86 -8.73
N THR A 23 8.46 -8.61 -9.33
CA THR A 23 8.53 -10.08 -9.15
C THR A 23 9.16 -10.50 -7.82
N SER A 24 10.04 -9.70 -7.25
CA SER A 24 10.72 -9.97 -5.97
C SER A 24 9.80 -9.73 -4.77
N ALA A 25 8.82 -8.84 -4.88
CA ALA A 25 7.85 -8.60 -3.82
C ALA A 25 6.81 -9.74 -3.75
N THR A 26 6.41 -10.10 -2.53
CA THR A 26 5.43 -11.16 -2.33
C THR A 26 4.04 -10.77 -2.86
N GLY A 27 3.68 -9.50 -2.74
CA GLY A 27 2.55 -8.89 -3.42
C GLY A 27 2.98 -7.55 -4.01
N SER A 28 2.60 -7.27 -5.25
CA SER A 28 2.90 -5.99 -5.87
C SER A 28 1.82 -5.57 -6.86
N VAL A 29 1.65 -4.28 -7.00
CA VAL A 29 0.64 -3.66 -7.86
C VAL A 29 1.16 -2.34 -8.39
N LEU A 30 1.01 -2.11 -9.68
CA LEU A 30 1.00 -0.76 -10.24
C LEU A 30 -0.45 -0.31 -10.37
N ILE A 31 -0.83 0.73 -9.65
CA ILE A 31 -2.14 1.36 -9.79
C ILE A 31 -2.01 2.70 -10.50
N ALA A 32 -2.88 2.94 -11.48
CA ALA A 32 -3.04 4.24 -12.09
C ALA A 32 -4.48 4.75 -11.94
N ALA A 33 -4.62 6.04 -11.67
CA ALA A 33 -5.89 6.76 -11.59
C ALA A 33 -5.75 8.06 -12.39
N GLY A 34 -6.12 8.03 -13.66
CA GLY A 34 -5.73 9.05 -14.64
C GLY A 34 -4.21 9.08 -14.77
N ASN A 35 -3.60 10.24 -14.58
CA ASN A 35 -2.14 10.41 -14.65
C ASN A 35 -1.43 10.04 -13.33
N THR A 36 -2.15 9.89 -12.22
CA THR A 36 -1.54 9.44 -10.96
C THR A 36 -1.15 7.97 -11.06
N ARG A 37 0.12 7.66 -10.76
CA ARG A 37 0.68 6.29 -10.77
C ARG A 37 1.42 6.00 -9.48
N VAL A 38 1.09 4.87 -8.86
CA VAL A 38 1.69 4.43 -7.60
C VAL A 38 2.07 2.96 -7.71
N ILE A 39 3.30 2.63 -7.33
CA ILE A 39 3.70 1.24 -7.09
C ILE A 39 3.39 0.94 -5.62
N CYS A 40 2.70 -0.17 -5.39
CA CYS A 40 2.44 -0.67 -4.04
C CYS A 40 3.01 -2.08 -3.92
N THR A 41 3.78 -2.34 -2.86
CA THR A 41 4.31 -3.67 -2.56
C THR A 41 3.87 -4.11 -1.17
N ALA A 42 3.78 -5.42 -0.96
CA ALA A 42 3.51 -6.02 0.33
C ALA A 42 4.54 -7.11 0.63
N MET A 43 5.24 -6.97 1.76
CA MET A 43 6.24 -7.91 2.26
C MET A 43 5.85 -8.40 3.65
N VAL A 44 6.20 -9.65 3.99
CA VAL A 44 5.98 -10.19 5.35
C VAL A 44 7.29 -10.43 6.04
N GLU A 45 7.35 -10.03 7.30
CA GLU A 45 8.39 -10.39 8.24
C GLU A 45 7.83 -11.34 9.32
N GLU A 46 8.59 -12.38 9.65
CA GLU A 46 8.22 -13.37 10.67
C GLU A 46 8.44 -12.85 12.11
N GLN A 47 8.25 -11.57 12.32
CA GLN A 47 8.36 -10.91 13.62
C GLN A 47 7.44 -9.69 13.69
N VAL A 48 7.06 -9.34 14.92
CA VAL A 48 6.26 -8.16 15.21
C VAL A 48 7.07 -7.12 15.98
N PRO A 49 6.66 -5.85 15.97
CA PRO A 49 7.27 -4.81 16.82
C PRO A 49 7.31 -5.25 18.29
N GLY A 50 8.36 -4.82 19.03
CA GLY A 50 8.60 -5.25 20.41
C GLY A 50 7.39 -5.11 21.34
N TRP A 51 6.63 -4.02 21.20
CA TRP A 51 5.40 -3.77 21.98
C TRP A 51 4.24 -4.72 21.64
N ARG A 52 4.36 -5.49 20.56
CA ARG A 52 3.32 -6.45 20.10
C ARG A 52 3.67 -7.90 20.42
N ARG A 53 4.93 -8.20 20.80
CA ARG A 53 5.39 -9.57 21.10
C ARG A 53 4.61 -10.19 22.23
N GLY A 54 4.31 -11.47 22.13
CA GLY A 54 3.54 -12.24 23.12
C GLY A 54 2.04 -11.96 23.08
N SER A 55 1.54 -11.15 22.16
CA SER A 55 0.10 -10.88 22.02
C SER A 55 -0.64 -11.91 21.18
N GLY A 56 0.09 -12.76 20.45
CA GLY A 56 -0.47 -13.70 19.47
C GLY A 56 -1.08 -13.01 18.23
N LYS A 57 -0.88 -11.70 18.08
CA LYS A 57 -1.46 -10.89 17.00
C LYS A 57 -0.39 -10.28 16.11
N GLY A 58 -0.66 -10.22 14.83
CA GLY A 58 0.21 -9.58 13.86
C GLY A 58 0.06 -8.07 13.80
N TRP A 59 0.79 -7.48 12.87
CA TRP A 59 0.77 -6.06 12.61
C TRP A 59 0.82 -5.77 11.11
N VAL A 60 0.16 -4.71 10.69
CA VAL A 60 0.26 -4.15 9.34
C VAL A 60 0.73 -2.72 9.46
N THR A 61 1.79 -2.40 8.78
CA THR A 61 2.32 -1.04 8.69
C THR A 61 2.44 -0.61 7.23
N ALA A 62 2.57 0.68 6.99
CA ALA A 62 2.74 1.19 5.63
C ALA A 62 3.77 2.31 5.61
N GLU A 63 4.50 2.38 4.51
CA GLU A 63 5.34 3.51 4.16
C GLU A 63 4.81 4.19 2.89
N TYR A 64 5.11 5.46 2.74
CA TYR A 64 4.67 6.25 1.60
C TYR A 64 5.78 7.21 1.20
N GLY A 65 6.13 7.16 -0.06
CA GLY A 65 7.13 8.04 -0.65
C GLY A 65 6.69 8.62 -1.98
N MET A 66 7.34 9.70 -2.38
CA MET A 66 7.19 10.28 -3.70
C MET A 66 8.56 10.36 -4.39
N LEU A 67 8.65 9.87 -5.63
CA LEU A 67 9.85 10.04 -6.42
C LEU A 67 10.13 11.53 -6.67
N PRO A 68 11.41 11.95 -6.78
CA PRO A 68 11.75 13.36 -7.01
C PRO A 68 11.07 13.97 -8.23
N GLY A 69 10.90 13.22 -9.30
CA GLY A 69 10.25 13.66 -10.55
C GLY A 69 8.76 13.32 -10.62
N SER A 70 8.12 12.97 -9.52
CA SER A 70 6.70 12.60 -9.52
C SER A 70 5.74 13.80 -9.64
N THR A 71 6.23 15.01 -9.49
CA THR A 71 5.49 16.28 -9.58
C THR A 71 6.18 17.21 -10.58
N ASP A 72 5.49 18.24 -11.06
CA ASP A 72 6.02 19.22 -12.01
C ASP A 72 7.29 19.92 -11.49
N THR A 73 7.36 20.16 -10.20
CA THR A 73 8.56 20.65 -9.53
C THR A 73 9.25 19.49 -8.81
N ARG A 74 10.59 19.40 -8.96
CA ARG A 74 11.36 18.33 -8.31
C ARG A 74 11.21 18.35 -6.80
N LYS A 75 10.72 17.25 -6.22
CA LYS A 75 10.68 17.04 -4.76
C LYS A 75 12.06 16.53 -4.28
N GLN A 76 12.58 17.12 -3.21
CA GLN A 76 13.79 16.63 -2.57
C GLN A 76 13.51 15.29 -1.90
N ARG A 77 14.46 14.34 -1.97
CA ARG A 77 14.34 13.06 -1.25
C ARG A 77 14.37 13.27 0.26
N ASP A 78 13.51 12.56 0.99
CA ASP A 78 13.45 12.66 2.45
C ASP A 78 14.77 12.26 3.11
N ALA A 79 15.48 11.25 2.56
CA ALA A 79 16.82 10.86 3.01
C ALA A 79 17.83 12.02 2.93
N SER A 80 17.77 12.84 1.89
CA SER A 80 18.67 14.01 1.74
C SER A 80 18.28 15.19 2.65
N ARG A 81 17.05 15.18 3.18
CA ARG A 81 16.56 16.19 4.13
C ARG A 81 16.83 15.81 5.58
N GLY A 82 17.25 14.56 5.85
CA GLY A 82 17.47 14.03 7.19
C GLY A 82 16.18 13.79 8.00
N LYS A 83 15.00 14.02 7.43
CA LYS A 83 13.71 13.76 8.07
C LYS A 83 12.61 13.49 7.03
N VAL A 84 11.69 12.62 7.40
CA VAL A 84 10.48 12.38 6.60
C VAL A 84 9.58 13.60 6.62
N ASP A 85 9.00 13.95 5.48
CA ASP A 85 8.04 15.03 5.36
C ASP A 85 6.77 14.73 6.18
N GLY A 86 6.25 15.76 6.86
CA GLY A 86 5.04 15.62 7.68
C GLY A 86 3.82 15.11 6.90
N ARG A 87 3.70 15.50 5.62
CA ARG A 87 2.67 14.98 4.72
C ARG A 87 2.86 13.48 4.44
N SER A 88 4.08 13.04 4.17
CA SER A 88 4.38 11.62 3.96
C SER A 88 4.06 10.81 5.22
N THR A 89 4.46 11.30 6.39
CA THR A 89 4.14 10.67 7.68
C THR A 89 2.63 10.57 7.92
N GLU A 90 1.88 11.61 7.62
CA GLU A 90 0.40 11.59 7.75
C GLU A 90 -0.21 10.52 6.84
N ILE A 91 0.23 10.45 5.58
CA ILE A 91 -0.30 9.50 4.59
C ILE A 91 0.09 8.05 4.96
N GLN A 92 1.30 7.79 5.41
CA GLN A 92 1.73 6.48 5.93
C GLN A 92 0.78 5.99 7.03
N ARG A 93 0.50 6.87 8.00
CA ARG A 93 -0.41 6.54 9.11
C ARG A 93 -1.83 6.29 8.64
N LEU A 94 -2.29 7.04 7.64
CA LEU A 94 -3.62 6.87 7.05
C LEU A 94 -3.73 5.51 6.34
N ILE A 95 -2.77 5.16 5.47
CA ILE A 95 -2.72 3.88 4.76
C ILE A 95 -2.71 2.73 5.78
N GLY A 96 -1.79 2.76 6.74
CA GLY A 96 -1.67 1.72 7.76
C GLY A 96 -2.96 1.53 8.55
N ARG A 97 -3.65 2.61 8.95
CA ARG A 97 -4.94 2.50 9.65
C ARG A 97 -6.03 1.91 8.77
N SER A 98 -6.11 2.33 7.50
CA SER A 98 -7.09 1.82 6.55
C SER A 98 -6.90 0.32 6.32
N LEU A 99 -5.66 -0.14 6.13
CA LEU A 99 -5.37 -1.56 5.95
C LEU A 99 -5.66 -2.38 7.21
N ARG A 100 -5.30 -1.88 8.40
CA ARG A 100 -5.61 -2.56 9.66
C ARG A 100 -7.11 -2.68 9.95
N SER A 101 -7.94 -1.79 9.41
CA SER A 101 -9.40 -1.88 9.62
C SER A 101 -10.03 -3.07 8.89
N VAL A 102 -9.38 -3.59 7.85
CA VAL A 102 -9.89 -4.69 7.02
C VAL A 102 -9.14 -6.01 7.24
N VAL A 103 -8.05 -6.02 8.03
CA VAL A 103 -7.26 -7.21 8.33
C VAL A 103 -7.60 -7.74 9.72
N ASP A 104 -7.81 -9.05 9.84
CA ASP A 104 -7.89 -9.73 11.12
C ASP A 104 -6.47 -10.04 11.64
N LEU A 105 -5.97 -9.15 12.49
CA LEU A 105 -4.61 -9.25 13.03
C LEU A 105 -4.39 -10.50 13.91
N SER A 106 -5.45 -11.11 14.44
CA SER A 106 -5.35 -12.34 15.24
C SER A 106 -5.02 -13.54 14.36
N LYS A 107 -5.53 -13.56 13.14
CA LYS A 107 -5.25 -14.62 12.15
C LYS A 107 -3.90 -14.46 11.48
N LEU A 108 -3.31 -13.27 11.52
CA LEU A 108 -1.98 -13.03 10.96
C LEU A 108 -0.87 -13.70 11.79
N GLY A 109 -1.14 -13.99 13.08
CA GLY A 109 -0.12 -14.46 14.02
C GLY A 109 0.94 -13.38 14.28
N GLU A 110 2.03 -13.71 14.94
CA GLU A 110 3.10 -12.73 15.26
C GLU A 110 4.00 -12.39 14.04
N ARG A 111 3.37 -11.88 12.99
CA ARG A 111 4.01 -11.44 11.75
C ARG A 111 3.69 -9.99 11.46
N SER A 112 4.62 -9.29 10.83
CA SER A 112 4.37 -7.96 10.30
C SER A 112 4.19 -8.00 8.79
N VAL A 113 3.23 -7.22 8.28
CA VAL A 113 3.13 -6.92 6.86
C VAL A 113 3.53 -5.47 6.65
N TRP A 114 4.55 -5.26 5.84
CA TRP A 114 4.99 -3.97 5.36
C TRP A 114 4.35 -3.70 4.00
N VAL A 115 3.69 -2.56 3.89
CA VAL A 115 3.10 -2.10 2.63
C VAL A 115 3.77 -0.81 2.23
N ASP A 116 4.55 -0.85 1.16
CA ASP A 116 5.28 0.30 0.65
C ASP A 116 4.52 0.87 -0.56
N CYS A 117 4.34 2.18 -0.57
CA CYS A 117 3.62 2.90 -1.60
C CYS A 117 4.48 4.02 -2.16
N ASP A 118 5.02 3.81 -3.35
CA ASP A 118 5.90 4.77 -4.04
C ASP A 118 5.17 5.44 -5.19
N VAL A 119 4.99 6.76 -5.07
CA VAL A 119 4.36 7.57 -6.11
C VAL A 119 5.35 7.86 -7.22
N ILE A 120 5.08 7.31 -8.41
CA ILE A 120 5.88 7.53 -9.63
C ILE A 120 5.47 8.84 -10.30
N GLN A 121 4.16 9.10 -10.35
CA GLN A 121 3.58 10.31 -10.93
C GLN A 121 2.38 10.74 -10.10
N ALA A 122 2.32 12.02 -9.75
CA ALA A 122 1.27 12.60 -8.93
C ALA A 122 0.47 13.63 -9.74
N ASP A 123 -0.81 13.34 -9.91
CA ASP A 123 -1.81 14.23 -10.52
C ASP A 123 -3.08 14.24 -9.65
N GLY A 124 -2.89 14.43 -8.33
CA GLY A 124 -3.95 14.35 -7.33
C GLY A 124 -4.39 12.92 -6.99
N GLY A 125 -5.00 12.74 -5.82
CA GLY A 125 -5.56 11.45 -5.38
C GLY A 125 -4.54 10.37 -4.99
N THR A 126 -3.27 10.71 -4.77
CA THR A 126 -2.22 9.73 -4.41
C THR A 126 -2.54 8.95 -3.14
N ARG A 127 -3.22 9.56 -2.14
CA ARG A 127 -3.66 8.88 -0.92
C ARG A 127 -4.63 7.72 -1.23
N CYS A 128 -5.65 8.00 -2.04
CA CYS A 128 -6.66 7.00 -2.42
C CYS A 128 -6.04 5.90 -3.27
N ALA A 129 -5.20 6.25 -4.25
CA ALA A 129 -4.47 5.29 -5.07
C ALA A 129 -3.57 4.39 -4.20
N SER A 130 -2.83 4.94 -3.24
CA SER A 130 -1.98 4.18 -2.33
C SER A 130 -2.77 3.24 -1.42
N ILE A 131 -3.92 3.67 -0.88
CA ILE A 131 -4.77 2.79 -0.06
C ILE A 131 -5.33 1.65 -0.91
N THR A 132 -5.85 1.95 -2.09
CA THR A 132 -6.43 0.94 -2.99
C THR A 132 -5.37 -0.03 -3.51
N GLY A 133 -4.25 0.49 -4.00
CA GLY A 133 -3.13 -0.33 -4.48
C GLY A 133 -2.50 -1.16 -3.36
N GLY A 134 -2.31 -0.57 -2.18
CA GLY A 134 -1.80 -1.27 -1.00
C GLY A 134 -2.72 -2.39 -0.54
N TYR A 135 -4.05 -2.18 -0.59
CA TYR A 135 -5.02 -3.24 -0.33
C TYR A 135 -4.92 -4.39 -1.33
N VAL A 136 -4.83 -4.09 -2.63
CA VAL A 136 -4.70 -5.14 -3.66
C VAL A 136 -3.35 -5.86 -3.57
N ALA A 137 -2.25 -5.17 -3.27
CA ALA A 137 -0.94 -5.79 -3.04
C ALA A 137 -0.98 -6.74 -1.84
N LEU A 138 -1.65 -6.34 -0.75
CA LEU A 138 -1.86 -7.16 0.45
C LEU A 138 -2.71 -8.39 0.15
N ASP A 139 -3.82 -8.26 -0.60
CA ASP A 139 -4.69 -9.36 -1.00
C ASP A 139 -3.96 -10.36 -1.92
N ARG A 140 -3.22 -9.88 -2.91
CA ARG A 140 -2.45 -10.73 -3.84
C ARG A 140 -1.36 -11.54 -3.16
N LYS A 141 -0.79 -11.02 -2.09
CA LYS A 141 0.08 -11.82 -1.23
C LYS A 141 -0.67 -13.02 -0.66
N SER A 142 -1.89 -12.83 -0.18
CA SER A 142 -2.69 -13.92 0.38
C SER A 142 -2.91 -15.05 -0.63
N THR A 143 -3.11 -14.72 -1.90
CA THR A 143 -3.36 -15.70 -2.97
C THR A 143 -2.11 -16.49 -3.37
N ARG A 144 -0.92 -15.87 -3.37
CA ARG A 144 0.34 -16.56 -3.73
C ARG A 144 0.85 -17.51 -2.64
N LEU A 145 0.56 -17.23 -1.39
CA LEU A 145 0.92 -18.10 -0.27
C LEU A 145 0.14 -19.42 -0.26
N ASN A 146 -1.01 -19.48 -0.94
CA ASN A 146 -1.79 -20.70 -1.09
C ASN A 146 -1.18 -21.75 -2.06
N SER A 147 -0.19 -21.38 -2.88
CA SER A 147 0.34 -22.26 -3.91
C SER A 147 1.61 -23.01 -3.53
N SER A 148 2.30 -22.69 -2.44
CA SER A 148 3.61 -23.26 -2.13
C SER A 148 3.76 -23.96 -0.76
N HIS A 149 2.85 -23.79 0.19
CA HIS A 149 2.85 -24.54 1.47
C HIS A 149 1.45 -24.69 2.04
N ALA A 150 1.04 -25.93 2.34
CA ALA A 150 -0.27 -26.29 2.92
C ALA A 150 -0.63 -25.61 4.26
N ASN A 151 0.27 -24.82 4.85
CA ASN A 151 0.08 -24.15 6.13
C ASN A 151 -0.21 -22.65 6.01
N ILE A 152 -0.41 -22.09 4.82
CA ILE A 152 -0.55 -20.64 4.64
C ILE A 152 -1.91 -20.24 4.00
N SER A 153 -2.93 -21.04 4.23
CA SER A 153 -4.35 -20.68 3.95
C SER A 153 -4.86 -19.47 4.77
N TYR A 154 -4.02 -18.92 5.62
CA TYR A 154 -4.42 -17.92 6.62
C TYR A 154 -4.53 -16.49 6.09
N ALA A 155 -3.84 -16.13 5.03
CA ALA A 155 -3.83 -14.74 4.59
C ALA A 155 -5.13 -14.32 3.87
N VAL A 156 -5.78 -15.24 3.15
CA VAL A 156 -7.12 -15.00 2.56
C VAL A 156 -8.19 -14.81 3.65
N PHE A 157 -8.03 -15.47 4.80
CA PHE A 157 -8.95 -15.33 5.93
C PHE A 157 -8.64 -14.13 6.84
N CYS A 158 -7.51 -13.43 6.63
CA CYS A 158 -7.18 -12.25 7.42
C CYS A 158 -7.95 -10.99 6.99
N LEU A 159 -8.52 -10.97 5.80
CA LEU A 159 -9.42 -9.89 5.39
C LEU A 159 -10.78 -10.10 6.06
N LYS A 160 -11.27 -9.08 6.74
CA LYS A 160 -12.62 -9.09 7.29
C LYS A 160 -13.62 -9.12 6.13
N LYS A 161 -14.52 -10.09 6.14
CA LYS A 161 -15.70 -10.08 5.26
C LYS A 161 -16.68 -9.03 5.71
#